data_00c8e6bec65782de233352bb83dcd0d0
#
_entry.id   00c8e6bec65782de233352bb83dcd0d0
#
_cell.length_a   1.000
_cell.length_b   1.000
_cell.length_c   1.000
_cell.angle_alpha   90.00
_cell.angle_beta   90.00
_cell.angle_gamma   90.00
#
_symmetry.space_group_name_H-M   'P 1'
#
loop_
_entity.id
_entity.type
_entity.pdbx_description
1 polymer ?
#
loop_
_entity_poly.entity_id
_entity_poly.type
_entity_poly.pdbx_seq_one_letter_code
_entity_poly.pdbx_strand_id
1 'polypeptide(L)'
;MKKSFLSLSLSLLLGMQFLFAQSYEVSSIEKSDKEDMQYEVLGKVGNRYWIYKNVDGIATIAQYNDRMQLVKQNDLSFIKTTNLNGIEFITHANNVFVFFQFQVKATVYAAVAELNTDGLLVGSPRVVDSATKVRPGVRMKVFNLLESEDRQKLVIFSVNTTNANSLKVRAITLNQQMESVNEAEISINSTNKKSNLSDFALDNNGNLFCLRNVTQTNMAPAVSLLYLSSSGDEVVESSVLNNSLLLDDIRIKIDNRAGRVILNSYYATTKKGNIEGLYSYIWDIATKKEMITNSNRFTDAVRALVTNKRNLKDAFDMFYLDKVSTQGDGSFVVISEAAESYSNRTMFSRWDYFYGGAFYNPYMFYYWNRPFGFYPWARFGWGNPFMFNRWMNPYASFGYPSVTYNANNIALLSFDIKGNLQWVKTIDKKQTDQNVDQFIGYGTLENDKGMSFVYHQKQKGIHQLIVNTLTKDGQLAKSNSIILNEKNYEWMPKSLKQVGEQEAILPYQFKNKIGFAKIQIK
;
A
#
# COMPACT_ATOMS: atom_id res chain seq x y z
N MET A 1 56.44 -6.81 -34.73
CA MET A 1 55.69 -7.76 -33.89
C MET A 1 55.21 -7.23 -32.51
N LYS A 2 55.80 -6.17 -31.91
CA LYS A 2 55.37 -5.64 -30.59
C LYS A 2 54.12 -4.74 -30.59
N LYS A 3 53.69 -4.19 -31.76
CA LYS A 3 52.50 -3.33 -31.83
C LYS A 3 51.19 -4.11 -31.98
N SER A 4 51.20 -5.35 -32.45
CA SER A 4 50.00 -6.18 -32.60
C SER A 4 49.53 -6.83 -31.31
N PHE A 5 50.42 -7.03 -30.32
CA PHE A 5 50.03 -7.58 -29.02
C PHE A 5 49.34 -6.57 -28.12
N LEU A 6 49.65 -5.28 -28.28
CA LEU A 6 49.04 -4.23 -27.46
C LEU A 6 47.59 -3.94 -27.87
N SER A 7 47.25 -4.13 -29.16
CA SER A 7 45.88 -3.92 -29.65
C SER A 7 44.94 -5.07 -29.27
N LEU A 8 45.48 -6.31 -29.15
CA LEU A 8 44.68 -7.48 -28.77
C LEU A 8 44.36 -7.49 -27.27
N SER A 9 45.31 -7.00 -26.42
CA SER A 9 45.04 -6.88 -24.97
C SER A 9 44.08 -5.74 -24.61
N LEU A 10 44.07 -4.67 -25.42
CA LEU A 10 43.14 -3.57 -25.22
C LEU A 10 41.69 -3.90 -25.67
N SER A 11 41.53 -4.73 -26.68
CA SER A 11 40.24 -5.24 -27.13
C SER A 11 39.65 -6.31 -26.17
N LEU A 12 40.50 -7.08 -25.46
CA LEU A 12 40.05 -8.01 -24.42
C LEU A 12 39.62 -7.30 -23.15
N LEU A 13 40.20 -6.15 -22.81
CA LEU A 13 39.81 -5.33 -21.65
C LEU A 13 38.52 -4.54 -21.86
N LEU A 14 38.19 -4.21 -23.09
CA LEU A 14 36.91 -3.57 -23.46
C LEU A 14 35.74 -4.57 -23.57
N GLY A 15 36.01 -5.86 -23.63
CA GLY A 15 35.00 -6.92 -23.73
C GLY A 15 34.43 -7.41 -22.39
N MET A 16 34.99 -6.98 -21.25
CA MET A 16 34.45 -7.28 -19.92
C MET A 16 33.59 -6.14 -19.38
N GLN A 17 32.69 -5.60 -20.16
CA GLN A 17 31.48 -5.06 -19.57
C GLN A 17 30.67 -6.27 -19.11
N PHE A 18 30.78 -6.60 -17.81
CA PHE A 18 29.83 -7.49 -17.17
C PHE A 18 28.44 -6.89 -17.40
N LEU A 19 27.74 -7.41 -18.36
CA LEU A 19 26.29 -7.27 -18.48
C LEU A 19 25.74 -7.90 -17.19
N PHE A 20 25.63 -7.11 -16.17
CA PHE A 20 24.82 -7.47 -15.01
C PHE A 20 23.36 -7.52 -15.48
N ALA A 21 23.01 -8.63 -16.12
CA ALA A 21 21.65 -8.87 -16.56
C ALA A 21 20.76 -8.93 -15.34
N GLN A 22 19.73 -8.10 -15.33
CA GLN A 22 18.61 -8.28 -14.45
C GLN A 22 18.06 -9.68 -14.72
N SER A 23 17.82 -10.46 -13.69
CA SER A 23 17.41 -11.87 -13.81
C SER A 23 16.09 -12.10 -13.08
N TYR A 24 15.38 -13.12 -13.50
CA TYR A 24 14.20 -13.61 -12.82
C TYR A 24 14.17 -15.14 -12.82
N GLU A 25 13.57 -15.69 -11.77
CA GLU A 25 13.35 -17.13 -11.59
C GLU A 25 11.86 -17.36 -11.33
N VAL A 26 11.27 -18.28 -12.07
CA VAL A 26 9.82 -18.53 -12.04
C VAL A 26 9.54 -19.81 -11.27
N SER A 27 8.57 -19.78 -10.36
CA SER A 27 8.13 -21.00 -9.66
C SER A 27 7.37 -21.94 -10.58
N SER A 28 7.45 -23.25 -10.30
CA SER A 28 6.46 -24.18 -10.82
C SER A 28 5.06 -23.81 -10.29
N ILE A 29 4.04 -24.02 -11.13
CA ILE A 29 2.65 -23.85 -10.74
C ILE A 29 2.09 -25.22 -10.35
N GLU A 30 1.69 -25.36 -9.10
CA GLU A 30 1.13 -26.59 -8.57
C GLU A 30 -0.31 -26.81 -9.05
N LYS A 31 -0.80 -28.07 -9.00
CA LYS A 31 -2.18 -28.40 -9.39
C LYS A 31 -3.22 -27.67 -8.53
N SER A 32 -2.90 -27.46 -7.27
CA SER A 32 -3.73 -26.74 -6.30
C SER A 32 -3.81 -25.25 -6.52
N ASP A 33 -2.85 -24.65 -7.23
CA ASP A 33 -2.83 -23.21 -7.46
C ASP A 33 -3.94 -22.84 -8.43
N LYS A 34 -4.92 -22.07 -7.96
CA LYS A 34 -6.11 -21.64 -8.70
C LYS A 34 -6.11 -20.13 -8.91
N GLU A 35 -6.91 -19.66 -9.87
CA GLU A 35 -7.10 -18.23 -10.13
C GLU A 35 -7.69 -17.47 -8.92
N ASP A 36 -8.57 -18.12 -8.18
CA ASP A 36 -9.23 -17.57 -6.99
C ASP A 36 -8.47 -17.84 -5.68
N MET A 37 -7.27 -18.39 -5.78
CA MET A 37 -6.37 -18.56 -4.65
C MET A 37 -6.08 -17.21 -3.97
N GLN A 38 -6.29 -17.19 -2.66
CA GLN A 38 -5.81 -16.08 -1.83
C GLN A 38 -4.35 -16.33 -1.47
N TYR A 39 -3.50 -15.32 -1.60
CA TYR A 39 -2.09 -15.45 -1.27
C TYR A 39 -1.53 -14.17 -0.65
N GLU A 40 -0.45 -14.32 0.08
CA GLU A 40 0.39 -13.22 0.53
C GLU A 40 1.86 -13.64 0.47
N VAL A 41 2.71 -12.80 -0.15
CA VAL A 41 4.15 -12.99 -0.11
C VAL A 41 4.65 -12.47 1.23
N LEU A 42 5.13 -13.35 2.10
CA LEU A 42 5.54 -12.99 3.46
C LEU A 42 6.95 -12.39 3.48
N GLY A 43 7.83 -12.85 2.62
CA GLY A 43 9.22 -12.41 2.56
C GLY A 43 10.21 -13.57 2.65
N LYS A 44 11.45 -13.25 3.03
CA LYS A 44 12.52 -14.23 3.23
C LYS A 44 12.65 -14.55 4.72
N VAL A 45 12.48 -15.83 5.07
CA VAL A 45 12.66 -16.36 6.43
C VAL A 45 13.77 -17.41 6.37
N GLY A 46 14.86 -17.17 7.11
CA GLY A 46 16.10 -17.92 6.93
C GLY A 46 16.59 -17.79 5.49
N ASN A 47 16.69 -18.92 4.79
CA ASN A 47 17.14 -19.00 3.39
C ASN A 47 16.02 -19.34 2.40
N ARG A 48 14.72 -19.19 2.80
CA ARG A 48 13.57 -19.55 1.98
C ARG A 48 12.62 -18.38 1.81
N TYR A 49 11.96 -18.29 0.66
CA TYR A 49 10.87 -17.36 0.40
C TYR A 49 9.55 -18.01 0.83
N TRP A 50 8.79 -17.31 1.66
CA TRP A 50 7.55 -17.82 2.21
C TRP A 50 6.36 -17.14 1.56
N ILE A 51 5.38 -17.96 1.19
CA ILE A 51 4.14 -17.50 0.58
C ILE A 51 2.98 -18.18 1.30
N TYR A 52 2.10 -17.39 1.87
CA TYR A 52 0.81 -17.85 2.33
C TYR A 52 -0.11 -18.12 1.14
N LYS A 53 -0.83 -19.22 1.18
CA LYS A 53 -1.84 -19.59 0.18
C LYS A 53 -3.08 -20.07 0.90
N ASN A 54 -4.26 -19.67 0.40
CA ASN A 54 -5.54 -20.24 0.80
C ASN A 54 -6.29 -20.66 -0.46
N VAL A 55 -6.42 -21.95 -0.62
CA VAL A 55 -7.08 -22.59 -1.76
C VAL A 55 -8.26 -23.41 -1.24
N ASP A 56 -9.45 -23.15 -1.73
CA ASP A 56 -10.69 -23.84 -1.31
C ASP A 56 -10.91 -23.86 0.22
N GLY A 57 -10.41 -22.84 0.92
CA GLY A 57 -10.53 -22.77 2.38
C GLY A 57 -9.42 -23.51 3.14
N ILE A 58 -8.41 -24.05 2.46
CA ILE A 58 -7.23 -24.65 3.10
C ILE A 58 -6.12 -23.61 3.12
N ALA A 59 -5.79 -23.15 4.32
CA ALA A 59 -4.71 -22.17 4.55
C ALA A 59 -3.38 -22.89 4.69
N THR A 60 -2.38 -22.50 3.91
CA THR A 60 -1.04 -23.13 3.89
C THR A 60 0.08 -22.12 3.84
N ILE A 61 1.28 -22.51 4.27
CA ILE A 61 2.55 -21.80 4.02
C ILE A 61 3.39 -22.62 3.06
N ALA A 62 3.65 -22.06 1.89
CA ALA A 62 4.55 -22.60 0.89
C ALA A 62 5.93 -21.96 1.01
N GLN A 63 6.99 -22.77 1.03
CA GLN A 63 8.39 -22.35 1.17
C GLN A 63 9.16 -22.67 -0.10
N TYR A 64 9.81 -21.67 -0.68
CA TYR A 64 10.56 -21.77 -1.93
C TYR A 64 12.05 -21.51 -1.70
N ASN A 65 12.91 -22.19 -2.47
CA ASN A 65 14.34 -21.94 -2.50
C ASN A 65 14.70 -20.75 -3.42
N ASP A 66 15.98 -20.43 -3.54
CA ASP A 66 16.47 -19.33 -4.38
C ASP A 66 16.16 -19.48 -5.87
N ARG A 67 15.87 -20.69 -6.35
CA ARG A 67 15.41 -20.97 -7.72
C ARG A 67 13.90 -21.04 -7.86
N MET A 68 13.17 -20.52 -6.86
CA MET A 68 11.72 -20.57 -6.79
C MET A 68 11.11 -21.98 -6.94
N GLN A 69 11.82 -23.00 -6.52
CA GLN A 69 11.33 -24.36 -6.43
C GLN A 69 10.65 -24.56 -5.07
N LEU A 70 9.46 -25.14 -5.07
CA LEU A 70 8.76 -25.48 -3.83
C LEU A 70 9.54 -26.54 -3.04
N VAL A 71 9.95 -26.20 -1.83
CA VAL A 71 10.72 -27.09 -0.93
C VAL A 71 9.79 -27.76 0.08
N LYS A 72 8.83 -27.00 0.61
CA LYS A 72 7.94 -27.47 1.67
C LYS A 72 6.63 -26.70 1.63
N GLN A 73 5.55 -27.36 2.00
CA GLN A 73 4.25 -26.74 2.23
C GLN A 73 3.64 -27.33 3.50
N ASN A 74 3.17 -26.45 4.39
CA ASN A 74 2.54 -26.85 5.66
C ASN A 74 1.16 -26.24 5.76
N ASP A 75 0.21 -27.04 6.23
CA ASP A 75 -1.15 -26.57 6.52
C ASP A 75 -1.19 -25.80 7.82
N LEU A 76 -1.89 -24.67 7.83
CA LEU A 76 -2.19 -23.90 9.03
C LEU A 76 -3.50 -24.42 9.65
N SER A 77 -3.49 -25.67 10.13
CA SER A 77 -4.68 -26.39 10.62
C SER A 77 -5.36 -25.71 11.83
N PHE A 78 -4.65 -24.84 12.54
CA PHE A 78 -5.21 -24.03 13.63
C PHE A 78 -6.11 -22.88 13.14
N ILE A 79 -6.08 -22.55 11.84
CA ILE A 79 -6.91 -21.51 11.23
C ILE A 79 -8.15 -22.14 10.62
N LYS A 80 -9.31 -21.85 11.20
CA LYS A 80 -10.61 -22.23 10.63
C LYS A 80 -11.08 -21.16 9.66
N THR A 81 -10.86 -21.35 8.38
CA THR A 81 -11.17 -20.35 7.34
C THR A 81 -12.68 -20.05 7.20
N THR A 82 -13.54 -20.96 7.68
CA THR A 82 -15.01 -20.78 7.65
C THR A 82 -15.51 -19.63 8.50
N ASN A 83 -14.80 -19.27 9.57
CA ASN A 83 -15.13 -18.16 10.46
C ASN A 83 -14.03 -17.09 10.56
N LEU A 84 -13.07 -17.14 9.65
CA LEU A 84 -11.97 -16.18 9.55
C LEU A 84 -12.47 -14.83 9.05
N ASN A 85 -12.18 -13.77 9.82
CA ASN A 85 -12.49 -12.38 9.47
C ASN A 85 -11.29 -11.66 8.88
N GLY A 86 -10.07 -12.18 9.12
CA GLY A 86 -8.83 -11.62 8.61
C GLY A 86 -7.60 -12.37 9.06
N ILE A 87 -6.54 -12.28 8.26
CA ILE A 87 -5.24 -12.85 8.56
C ILE A 87 -4.15 -11.87 8.08
N GLU A 88 -3.10 -11.70 8.85
CA GLU A 88 -1.95 -10.86 8.57
C GLU A 88 -0.69 -11.52 9.09
N PHE A 89 0.46 -11.24 8.47
CA PHE A 89 1.71 -11.89 8.84
C PHE A 89 2.78 -10.87 9.17
N ILE A 90 3.49 -11.10 10.26
CA ILE A 90 4.66 -10.34 10.68
C ILE A 90 5.87 -11.23 10.53
N THR A 91 6.74 -10.88 9.59
CA THR A 91 7.88 -11.71 9.21
C THR A 91 9.15 -11.19 9.86
N HIS A 92 9.80 -12.04 10.64
CA HIS A 92 11.14 -11.83 11.19
C HIS A 92 12.15 -12.75 10.47
N ALA A 93 13.43 -12.56 10.76
CA ALA A 93 14.49 -13.35 10.12
C ALA A 93 14.34 -14.87 10.34
N ASN A 94 13.86 -15.29 11.52
CA ASN A 94 13.84 -16.70 11.95
C ASN A 94 12.46 -17.23 12.32
N ASN A 95 11.41 -16.42 12.29
CA ASN A 95 10.04 -16.83 12.59
C ASN A 95 9.03 -15.93 11.88
N VAL A 96 7.78 -16.39 11.86
CA VAL A 96 6.65 -15.62 11.35
C VAL A 96 5.55 -15.64 12.40
N PHE A 97 5.07 -14.47 12.78
CA PHE A 97 3.85 -14.39 13.56
C PHE A 97 2.63 -14.24 12.64
N VAL A 98 1.60 -15.01 12.95
CA VAL A 98 0.31 -14.99 12.26
C VAL A 98 -0.68 -14.29 13.15
N PHE A 99 -1.07 -13.08 12.79
CA PHE A 99 -2.19 -12.39 13.40
C PHE A 99 -3.46 -12.74 12.63
N PHE A 100 -4.49 -13.24 13.32
CA PHE A 100 -5.73 -13.61 12.66
C PHE A 100 -6.95 -13.29 13.53
N GLN A 101 -8.05 -12.98 12.85
CA GLN A 101 -9.32 -12.65 13.48
C GLN A 101 -10.35 -13.67 13.07
N PHE A 102 -11.09 -14.17 14.05
CA PHE A 102 -12.15 -15.14 13.79
C PHE A 102 -13.39 -14.83 14.63
N GLN A 103 -14.56 -15.16 14.09
CA GLN A 103 -15.83 -14.86 14.73
C GLN A 103 -16.46 -16.11 15.33
N VAL A 104 -16.88 -16.03 16.60
CA VAL A 104 -17.71 -17.04 17.25
C VAL A 104 -18.97 -16.35 17.78
N LYS A 105 -20.13 -16.70 17.21
CA LYS A 105 -21.41 -16.01 17.51
C LYS A 105 -21.29 -14.50 17.24
N ALA A 106 -21.52 -13.68 18.26
CA ALA A 106 -21.46 -12.22 18.19
C ALA A 106 -20.14 -11.63 18.70
N THR A 107 -19.08 -12.44 18.83
CA THR A 107 -17.76 -12.02 19.29
C THR A 107 -16.72 -12.31 18.23
N VAL A 108 -15.92 -11.29 17.91
CA VAL A 108 -14.70 -11.43 17.07
C VAL A 108 -13.50 -11.45 17.99
N TYR A 109 -12.68 -12.47 17.86
CA TYR A 109 -11.44 -12.64 18.60
C TYR A 109 -10.26 -12.28 17.71
N ALA A 110 -9.28 -11.58 18.26
CA ALA A 110 -7.95 -11.35 17.67
C ALA A 110 -6.96 -12.31 18.32
N ALA A 111 -6.26 -13.09 17.54
CA ALA A 111 -5.30 -14.06 18.04
C ALA A 111 -3.96 -13.98 17.29
N VAL A 112 -2.90 -14.40 17.96
CA VAL A 112 -1.53 -14.50 17.43
C VAL A 112 -1.05 -15.93 17.57
N ALA A 113 -0.40 -16.43 16.53
CA ALA A 113 0.32 -17.72 16.51
C ALA A 113 1.74 -17.49 16.00
N GLU A 114 2.69 -18.29 16.45
CA GLU A 114 4.08 -18.25 15.98
C GLU A 114 4.38 -19.48 15.12
N LEU A 115 5.07 -19.27 13.98
CA LEU A 115 5.61 -20.31 13.13
C LEU A 115 7.14 -20.26 13.17
N ASN A 116 7.77 -21.41 13.39
CA ASN A 116 9.24 -21.53 13.31
C ASN A 116 9.74 -21.53 11.85
N THR A 117 11.05 -21.58 11.65
CA THR A 117 11.69 -21.59 10.31
C THR A 117 11.27 -22.76 9.41
N ASP A 118 10.67 -23.79 9.97
CA ASP A 118 10.07 -24.90 9.21
C ASP A 118 8.61 -24.68 8.84
N GLY A 119 8.01 -23.57 9.28
CA GLY A 119 6.58 -23.25 9.07
C GLY A 119 5.64 -24.06 9.95
N LEU A 120 6.16 -24.59 11.06
CA LEU A 120 5.38 -25.35 12.05
C LEU A 120 4.97 -24.44 13.19
N LEU A 121 3.77 -24.63 13.72
CA LEU A 121 3.24 -23.91 14.85
C LEU A 121 4.10 -24.13 16.10
N VAL A 122 4.48 -23.06 16.76
CA VAL A 122 5.16 -23.06 18.08
C VAL A 122 4.13 -22.83 19.17
N GLY A 123 3.97 -23.80 20.05
CA GLY A 123 2.97 -23.72 21.14
C GLY A 123 1.53 -23.73 20.64
N SER A 124 0.69 -22.87 21.20
CA SER A 124 -0.72 -22.72 20.84
C SER A 124 -1.05 -21.28 20.50
N PRO A 125 -1.99 -21.03 19.58
CA PRO A 125 -2.46 -19.68 19.31
C PRO A 125 -2.98 -19.01 20.59
N ARG A 126 -2.65 -17.73 20.77
CA ARG A 126 -3.05 -16.93 21.94
C ARG A 126 -4.01 -15.83 21.52
N VAL A 127 -5.16 -15.75 22.19
CA VAL A 127 -6.09 -14.62 22.03
C VAL A 127 -5.47 -13.39 22.70
N VAL A 128 -5.41 -12.28 21.97
CA VAL A 128 -4.85 -11.01 22.44
C VAL A 128 -5.92 -9.96 22.71
N ASP A 129 -7.05 -10.01 21.99
CA ASP A 129 -8.20 -9.13 22.24
C ASP A 129 -9.51 -9.74 21.74
N SER A 130 -10.64 -9.15 22.13
CA SER A 130 -11.96 -9.54 21.63
C SER A 130 -12.93 -8.37 21.56
N ALA A 131 -13.79 -8.37 20.55
CA ALA A 131 -14.86 -7.40 20.37
C ALA A 131 -16.22 -8.12 20.39
N THR A 132 -17.12 -7.68 21.26
CA THR A 132 -18.47 -8.24 21.40
C THR A 132 -19.50 -7.43 20.60
N LYS A 133 -20.72 -7.96 20.46
CA LYS A 133 -21.85 -7.33 19.77
C LYS A 133 -21.62 -7.11 18.25
N VAL A 134 -20.71 -7.88 17.66
CA VAL A 134 -20.49 -7.88 16.22
C VAL A 134 -21.58 -8.72 15.56
N ARG A 135 -22.19 -8.19 14.48
CA ARG A 135 -23.26 -8.88 13.77
C ARG A 135 -22.77 -10.25 13.23
N PRO A 136 -23.42 -11.35 13.57
CA PRO A 136 -23.04 -12.66 13.05
C PRO A 136 -23.22 -12.77 11.54
N GLY A 137 -22.33 -13.53 10.89
CA GLY A 137 -22.39 -13.82 9.45
C GLY A 137 -21.86 -12.71 8.54
N VAL A 138 -21.46 -11.57 9.09
CA VAL A 138 -20.78 -10.51 8.35
C VAL A 138 -19.28 -10.63 8.63
N ARG A 139 -18.53 -11.10 7.64
CA ARG A 139 -17.07 -11.23 7.75
C ARG A 139 -16.43 -9.84 7.65
N MET A 140 -16.32 -9.16 8.76
CA MET A 140 -15.72 -7.83 8.84
C MET A 140 -14.44 -7.88 9.67
N LYS A 141 -13.42 -7.18 9.18
CA LYS A 141 -12.22 -6.89 9.96
C LYS A 141 -12.60 -5.92 11.10
N VAL A 142 -12.37 -6.31 12.32
CA VAL A 142 -12.63 -5.50 13.52
C VAL A 142 -11.35 -4.91 14.05
N PHE A 143 -10.29 -5.70 14.07
CA PHE A 143 -8.98 -5.31 14.56
C PHE A 143 -8.06 -4.98 13.39
N ASN A 144 -7.28 -3.93 13.53
CA ASN A 144 -6.24 -3.53 12.60
C ASN A 144 -4.88 -3.70 13.26
N LEU A 145 -3.86 -4.01 12.45
CA LEU A 145 -2.49 -4.17 12.88
C LEU A 145 -1.62 -3.11 12.21
N LEU A 146 -0.77 -2.45 12.99
CA LEU A 146 0.26 -1.54 12.50
C LEU A 146 1.62 -1.93 13.07
N GLU A 147 2.64 -1.91 12.24
CA GLU A 147 4.03 -2.09 12.61
C GLU A 147 4.75 -0.74 12.59
N SER A 148 5.57 -0.46 13.61
CA SER A 148 6.44 0.71 13.62
C SER A 148 7.52 0.62 12.54
N GLU A 149 8.05 1.76 12.07
CA GLU A 149 9.04 1.79 10.99
C GLU A 149 10.33 1.03 11.35
N ASP A 150 10.73 1.07 12.62
CA ASP A 150 11.87 0.32 13.19
C ASP A 150 11.55 -1.14 13.53
N ARG A 151 10.29 -1.58 13.31
CA ARG A 151 9.79 -2.94 13.61
C ARG A 151 9.93 -3.40 15.05
N GLN A 152 10.07 -2.45 15.99
CA GLN A 152 10.20 -2.79 17.41
C GLN A 152 8.84 -2.91 18.10
N LYS A 153 7.81 -2.30 17.54
CA LYS A 153 6.47 -2.25 18.09
C LYS A 153 5.41 -2.58 17.06
N LEU A 154 4.41 -3.29 17.53
CA LEU A 154 3.19 -3.58 16.80
C LEU A 154 2.01 -3.08 17.61
N VAL A 155 1.03 -2.48 16.97
CA VAL A 155 -0.19 -2.04 17.63
C VAL A 155 -1.39 -2.72 16.96
N ILE A 156 -2.12 -3.49 17.77
CA ILE A 156 -3.44 -4.00 17.39
C ILE A 156 -4.45 -2.99 17.90
N PHE A 157 -5.32 -2.49 17.05
CA PHE A 157 -6.35 -1.54 17.47
C PHE A 157 -7.71 -1.82 16.84
N SER A 158 -8.74 -1.40 17.53
CA SER A 158 -10.12 -1.39 17.04
C SER A 158 -10.76 -0.03 17.27
N VAL A 159 -11.68 0.35 16.40
CA VAL A 159 -12.46 1.59 16.51
C VAL A 159 -13.92 1.22 16.67
N ASN A 160 -14.51 1.63 17.79
CA ASN A 160 -15.90 1.36 18.11
C ASN A 160 -16.69 2.67 18.26
N THR A 161 -17.91 2.68 17.78
CA THR A 161 -18.87 3.77 18.06
C THR A 161 -19.66 3.35 19.29
N THR A 162 -19.41 3.97 20.44
CA THR A 162 -20.08 3.63 21.71
C THR A 162 -21.48 4.22 21.78
N ASN A 163 -21.64 5.41 21.24
CA ASN A 163 -22.91 6.10 21.07
C ASN A 163 -22.80 7.13 19.94
N ALA A 164 -23.87 7.85 19.69
CA ALA A 164 -23.93 8.82 18.60
C ALA A 164 -22.85 9.94 18.68
N ASN A 165 -22.24 10.13 19.84
CA ASN A 165 -21.36 11.28 20.14
C ASN A 165 -19.97 10.87 20.62
N SER A 166 -19.60 9.58 20.56
CA SER A 166 -18.30 9.12 21.05
C SER A 166 -17.75 7.98 20.18
N LEU A 167 -16.53 8.15 19.74
CA LEU A 167 -15.70 7.11 19.14
C LEU A 167 -14.71 6.61 20.19
N LYS A 168 -14.52 5.32 20.27
CA LYS A 168 -13.58 4.68 21.19
C LYS A 168 -12.54 3.91 20.38
N VAL A 169 -11.27 4.24 20.61
CA VAL A 169 -10.13 3.49 20.05
C VAL A 169 -9.54 2.65 21.18
N ARG A 170 -9.59 1.33 21.03
CA ARG A 170 -8.85 0.42 21.90
C ARG A 170 -7.59 -0.01 21.17
N ALA A 171 -6.44 0.13 21.80
CA ALA A 171 -5.14 -0.19 21.23
C ALA A 171 -4.33 -1.05 22.21
N ILE A 172 -3.69 -2.10 21.70
CA ILE A 172 -2.77 -2.97 22.43
C ILE A 172 -1.43 -2.91 21.72
N THR A 173 -0.42 -2.44 22.43
CA THR A 173 0.96 -2.40 21.94
C THR A 173 1.67 -3.69 22.29
N LEU A 174 2.25 -4.34 21.29
CA LEU A 174 3.01 -5.57 21.41
C LEU A 174 4.49 -5.31 21.14
N ASN A 175 5.36 -6.06 21.79
CA ASN A 175 6.79 -6.13 21.46
C ASN A 175 7.05 -7.12 20.32
N GLN A 176 8.32 -7.31 19.94
CA GLN A 176 8.72 -8.26 18.90
C GLN A 176 8.39 -9.73 19.19
N GLN A 177 8.17 -10.10 20.44
CA GLN A 177 7.75 -11.43 20.90
C GLN A 177 6.21 -11.56 20.96
N MET A 178 5.50 -10.56 20.44
CA MET A 178 4.02 -10.47 20.50
C MET A 178 3.45 -10.45 21.93
N GLU A 179 4.23 -10.02 22.89
CA GLU A 179 3.77 -9.81 24.27
C GLU A 179 3.17 -8.42 24.41
N SER A 180 2.06 -8.30 25.15
CA SER A 180 1.45 -7.00 25.44
C SER A 180 2.36 -6.21 26.37
N VAL A 181 2.79 -5.04 25.90
CA VAL A 181 3.60 -4.10 26.69
C VAL A 181 2.79 -2.91 27.17
N ASN A 182 1.68 -2.63 26.50
CA ASN A 182 0.76 -1.57 26.90
C ASN A 182 -0.65 -1.78 26.32
N GLU A 183 -1.67 -1.35 27.05
CA GLU A 183 -3.06 -1.31 26.60
C GLU A 183 -3.64 0.07 26.85
N ALA A 184 -4.28 0.63 25.84
CA ALA A 184 -4.92 1.94 25.91
C ALA A 184 -6.37 1.88 25.43
N GLU A 185 -7.23 2.60 26.11
CA GLU A 185 -8.62 2.80 25.70
C GLU A 185 -8.91 4.31 25.63
N ILE A 186 -9.02 4.83 24.45
CA ILE A 186 -9.06 6.26 24.17
C ILE A 186 -10.47 6.63 23.69
N SER A 187 -11.10 7.57 24.39
CA SER A 187 -12.41 8.11 24.03
C SER A 187 -12.25 9.43 23.29
N ILE A 188 -12.80 9.53 22.10
CA ILE A 188 -12.80 10.73 21.26
C ILE A 188 -14.22 11.28 21.23
N ASN A 189 -14.41 12.44 21.87
CA ASN A 189 -15.70 13.10 21.86
C ASN A 189 -16.08 13.54 20.45
N SER A 190 -17.26 13.20 20.01
CA SER A 190 -17.80 13.59 18.71
C SER A 190 -19.14 14.25 18.91
N THR A 191 -19.21 15.55 18.75
CA THR A 191 -20.48 16.30 18.74
C THR A 191 -21.28 16.10 17.46
N ASN A 192 -20.70 15.37 16.48
CA ASN A 192 -21.31 15.17 15.18
C ASN A 192 -21.34 13.68 14.81
N LYS A 193 -22.54 13.14 14.61
CA LYS A 193 -22.79 11.74 14.19
C LYS A 193 -22.11 11.34 12.87
N LYS A 194 -21.55 12.28 12.14
CA LYS A 194 -20.91 12.10 10.84
C LYS A 194 -19.38 12.14 10.92
N SER A 195 -18.82 11.88 12.10
CA SER A 195 -17.37 11.82 12.31
C SER A 195 -16.87 10.39 12.10
N ASN A 196 -15.77 10.25 11.35
CA ASN A 196 -15.06 8.99 11.17
C ASN A 196 -13.55 9.19 11.34
N LEU A 197 -12.84 8.10 11.62
CA LEU A 197 -11.38 8.07 11.70
C LEU A 197 -10.83 7.31 10.50
N SER A 198 -9.75 7.83 9.90
CA SER A 198 -9.08 7.22 8.73
C SER A 198 -7.56 7.38 8.81
N ASP A 199 -6.86 6.72 7.90
CA ASP A 199 -5.41 6.88 7.69
C ASP A 199 -4.58 6.78 8.97
N PHE A 200 -4.73 5.66 9.67
CA PHE A 200 -3.94 5.38 10.86
C PHE A 200 -2.46 5.15 10.52
N ALA A 201 -1.59 5.72 11.32
CA ALA A 201 -0.14 5.55 11.25
C ALA A 201 0.43 5.37 12.66
N LEU A 202 1.59 4.71 12.76
CA LEU A 202 2.27 4.40 14.02
C LEU A 202 3.68 4.97 14.00
N ASP A 203 4.08 5.68 15.07
CA ASP A 203 5.47 6.08 15.24
C ASP A 203 6.29 4.99 15.96
N ASN A 204 7.61 5.19 16.05
CA ASN A 204 8.51 4.26 16.74
C ASN A 204 8.33 4.26 18.27
N ASN A 205 7.61 5.23 18.84
CA ASN A 205 7.26 5.25 20.27
C ASN A 205 5.98 4.49 20.57
N GLY A 206 5.23 4.07 19.54
CA GLY A 206 3.96 3.37 19.69
C GLY A 206 2.76 4.30 19.75
N ASN A 207 2.93 5.60 19.47
CA ASN A 207 1.82 6.53 19.39
C ASN A 207 1.08 6.37 18.06
N LEU A 208 -0.24 6.42 18.10
CA LEU A 208 -1.10 6.36 16.94
C LEU A 208 -1.44 7.76 16.43
N PHE A 209 -1.41 7.91 15.13
CA PHE A 209 -1.89 9.09 14.42
C PHE A 209 -3.01 8.68 13.48
N CYS A 210 -4.03 9.51 13.36
CA CYS A 210 -5.10 9.29 12.38
C CYS A 210 -5.74 10.59 11.95
N LEU A 211 -6.49 10.54 10.86
CA LEU A 211 -7.34 11.64 10.44
C LEU A 211 -8.73 11.47 11.02
N ARG A 212 -9.28 12.55 11.53
CA ARG A 212 -10.69 12.67 11.84
C ARG A 212 -11.37 13.49 10.74
N ASN A 213 -12.32 12.89 10.08
CA ASN A 213 -13.12 13.54 9.05
C ASN A 213 -14.53 13.80 9.61
N VAL A 214 -14.96 15.04 9.55
CA VAL A 214 -16.31 15.43 9.96
C VAL A 214 -17.07 15.94 8.74
N THR A 215 -18.05 15.19 8.30
CA THR A 215 -18.86 15.58 7.15
C THR A 215 -19.75 16.75 7.52
N GLN A 216 -19.69 17.82 6.73
CA GLN A 216 -20.53 19.00 6.85
C GLN A 216 -21.55 19.03 5.68
N THR A 217 -22.75 19.48 5.97
CA THR A 217 -23.80 19.62 4.95
C THR A 217 -23.40 20.73 3.98
N ASN A 218 -23.29 20.40 2.68
CA ASN A 218 -22.93 21.33 1.60
C ASN A 218 -21.56 22.01 1.67
N MET A 219 -20.68 21.57 2.58
CA MET A 219 -19.31 22.08 2.74
C MET A 219 -18.29 20.95 2.57
N ALA A 220 -17.01 21.31 2.39
CA ALA A 220 -15.91 20.34 2.48
C ALA A 220 -15.93 19.68 3.86
N PRO A 221 -15.55 18.40 3.97
CA PRO A 221 -15.34 17.77 5.27
C PRO A 221 -14.31 18.57 6.08
N ALA A 222 -14.59 18.80 7.34
CA ALA A 222 -13.55 19.28 8.25
C ALA A 222 -12.62 18.13 8.56
N VAL A 223 -11.32 18.38 8.47
CA VAL A 223 -10.28 17.36 8.69
C VAL A 223 -9.39 17.81 9.84
N SER A 224 -9.14 16.90 10.78
CA SER A 224 -8.19 17.09 11.89
C SER A 224 -7.20 15.95 11.92
N LEU A 225 -5.95 16.23 12.30
CA LEU A 225 -4.98 15.23 12.72
C LEU A 225 -5.22 14.92 14.20
N LEU A 226 -5.38 13.65 14.54
CA LEU A 226 -5.40 13.17 15.91
C LEU A 226 -4.05 12.51 16.22
N TYR A 227 -3.48 12.88 17.35
CA TYR A 227 -2.42 12.18 18.06
C TYR A 227 -3.04 11.44 19.24
N LEU A 228 -2.77 10.16 19.36
CA LEU A 228 -3.22 9.28 20.43
C LEU A 228 -1.97 8.69 21.09
N SER A 229 -1.70 9.07 22.34
CA SER A 229 -0.52 8.54 23.05
C SER A 229 -0.60 7.03 23.22
N SER A 230 0.54 6.36 23.20
CA SER A 230 0.63 4.91 23.43
C SER A 230 0.12 4.52 24.81
N SER A 231 0.26 5.39 25.82
CA SER A 231 -0.29 5.20 27.19
C SER A 231 -1.80 5.40 27.28
N GLY A 232 -2.40 6.06 26.29
CA GLY A 232 -3.83 6.36 26.27
C GLY A 232 -4.26 7.54 27.16
N ASP A 233 -3.32 8.22 27.78
CA ASP A 233 -3.56 9.33 28.70
C ASP A 233 -3.66 10.68 27.99
N GLU A 234 -3.25 10.76 26.74
CA GLU A 234 -3.24 12.02 26.00
C GLU A 234 -3.83 11.86 24.59
N VAL A 235 -4.71 12.79 24.26
CA VAL A 235 -5.30 12.98 22.93
C VAL A 235 -5.11 14.43 22.51
N VAL A 236 -4.47 14.64 21.38
CA VAL A 236 -4.35 15.98 20.79
C VAL A 236 -5.02 16.00 19.43
N GLU A 237 -5.91 16.96 19.22
CA GLU A 237 -6.56 17.20 17.95
C GLU A 237 -6.06 18.52 17.35
N SER A 238 -5.54 18.47 16.14
CA SER A 238 -5.06 19.63 15.39
C SER A 238 -5.82 19.76 14.08
N SER A 239 -6.46 20.91 13.84
CA SER A 239 -7.17 21.16 12.59
C SER A 239 -6.17 21.22 11.43
N VAL A 240 -6.41 20.43 10.40
CA VAL A 240 -5.55 20.39 9.18
C VAL A 240 -5.98 21.45 8.18
N LEU A 241 -7.11 22.11 8.38
CA LEU A 241 -7.80 22.80 7.32
C LEU A 241 -7.65 24.33 7.34
N ASN A 242 -7.27 24.86 6.20
CA ASN A 242 -7.53 26.23 5.80
C ASN A 242 -8.89 26.29 5.08
N ASN A 243 -9.82 27.07 5.59
CA ASN A 243 -11.25 27.11 5.31
C ASN A 243 -11.69 27.29 3.84
N SER A 244 -10.78 27.46 2.89
CA SER A 244 -11.09 27.71 1.47
C SER A 244 -10.72 26.59 0.51
N LEU A 245 -9.95 25.59 0.96
CA LEU A 245 -9.47 24.51 0.10
C LEU A 245 -10.30 23.24 0.28
N LEU A 246 -10.56 22.56 -0.82
CA LEU A 246 -11.17 21.23 -0.85
C LEU A 246 -10.04 20.22 -0.97
N LEU A 247 -9.69 19.57 0.14
CA LEU A 247 -8.68 18.51 0.16
C LEU A 247 -9.30 17.23 -0.40
N ASP A 248 -8.55 16.56 -1.25
CA ASP A 248 -8.93 15.28 -1.83
C ASP A 248 -8.52 14.13 -0.89
N ASP A 249 -7.70 13.24 -1.34
CA ASP A 249 -7.19 12.09 -0.62
C ASP A 249 -5.96 12.49 0.20
N ILE A 250 -6.08 12.49 1.53
CA ILE A 250 -4.98 12.89 2.40
C ILE A 250 -4.12 11.67 2.73
N ARG A 251 -2.80 11.83 2.68
CA ARG A 251 -1.82 10.83 3.08
C ARG A 251 -1.03 11.28 4.28
N ILE A 252 -0.94 10.38 5.26
CA ILE A 252 -0.09 10.54 6.43
C ILE A 252 1.24 9.81 6.21
N LYS A 253 2.35 10.49 6.43
CA LYS A 253 3.67 9.89 6.60
C LYS A 253 4.27 10.36 7.91
N ILE A 254 4.68 9.42 8.75
CA ILE A 254 5.49 9.72 9.92
C ILE A 254 6.96 9.72 9.51
N ASP A 255 7.65 10.78 9.80
CA ASP A 255 9.10 10.91 9.67
C ASP A 255 9.70 10.79 11.08
N ASN A 256 9.95 9.53 11.50
CA ASN A 256 10.46 9.24 12.82
C ASN A 256 11.83 9.87 13.09
N ARG A 257 12.65 10.04 12.03
CA ARG A 257 13.98 10.65 12.14
C ARG A 257 13.91 12.12 12.47
N ALA A 258 13.01 12.85 11.82
CA ALA A 258 12.82 14.27 12.04
C ALA A 258 11.77 14.58 13.12
N GLY A 259 11.15 13.57 13.73
CA GLY A 259 10.14 13.74 14.80
C GLY A 259 8.89 14.47 14.34
N ARG A 260 8.40 14.22 13.13
CA ARG A 260 7.27 14.96 12.55
C ARG A 260 6.30 14.07 11.78
N VAL A 261 5.09 14.60 11.62
CA VAL A 261 4.05 14.03 10.77
C VAL A 261 3.87 14.91 9.54
N ILE A 262 3.86 14.31 8.37
CA ILE A 262 3.66 14.99 7.09
C ILE A 262 2.32 14.53 6.52
N LEU A 263 1.43 15.47 6.25
CA LEU A 263 0.17 15.25 5.55
C LEU A 263 0.25 15.90 4.17
N ASN A 264 -0.09 15.14 3.15
CA ASN A 264 -0.19 15.66 1.79
C ASN A 264 -1.56 15.34 1.20
N SER A 265 -2.10 16.29 0.43
CA SER A 265 -3.34 16.14 -0.30
C SER A 265 -3.32 16.95 -1.59
N TYR A 266 -3.89 16.44 -2.65
CA TYR A 266 -4.29 17.32 -3.74
C TYR A 266 -5.43 18.22 -3.27
N TYR A 267 -5.53 19.43 -3.85
CA TYR A 267 -6.60 20.34 -3.50
C TYR A 267 -7.26 21.00 -4.73
N ALA A 268 -8.51 21.34 -4.56
CA ALA A 268 -9.25 22.22 -5.45
C ALA A 268 -9.81 23.42 -4.68
N THR A 269 -10.16 24.49 -5.38
CA THR A 269 -10.76 25.69 -4.78
C THR A 269 -12.28 25.71 -4.89
N THR A 270 -12.83 24.87 -5.76
CA THR A 270 -14.28 24.77 -5.97
C THR A 270 -14.72 23.32 -6.01
N LYS A 271 -15.95 23.05 -5.56
CA LYS A 271 -16.56 21.73 -5.63
C LYS A 271 -16.63 21.26 -7.09
N LYS A 272 -16.15 20.03 -7.35
CA LYS A 272 -15.97 19.48 -8.69
C LYS A 272 -15.01 20.26 -9.59
N GLY A 273 -14.19 21.14 -9.01
CA GLY A 273 -13.13 21.84 -9.74
C GLY A 273 -11.94 20.94 -10.07
N ASN A 274 -11.11 21.43 -10.98
CA ASN A 274 -9.84 20.77 -11.30
C ASN A 274 -8.87 20.82 -10.11
N ILE A 275 -7.92 19.91 -10.08
CA ILE A 275 -6.82 19.96 -9.10
C ILE A 275 -5.96 21.20 -9.36
N GLU A 276 -5.89 22.07 -8.37
CA GLU A 276 -5.12 23.33 -8.42
C GLU A 276 -3.68 23.14 -7.98
N GLY A 277 -3.42 22.21 -7.08
CA GLY A 277 -2.08 21.99 -6.53
C GLY A 277 -2.02 20.91 -5.47
N LEU A 278 -0.93 20.93 -4.70
CA LEU A 278 -0.72 20.02 -3.58
C LEU A 278 -0.59 20.81 -2.27
N TYR A 279 -1.38 20.40 -1.30
CA TYR A 279 -1.39 20.90 0.07
C TYR A 279 -0.47 20.04 0.93
N SER A 280 0.36 20.68 1.75
CA SER A 280 1.24 20.04 2.73
C SER A 280 0.99 20.63 4.10
N TYR A 281 0.80 19.77 5.10
CA TYR A 281 0.70 20.13 6.51
C TYR A 281 1.75 19.32 7.27
N ILE A 282 2.61 20.01 8.02
CA ILE A 282 3.69 19.40 8.79
C ILE A 282 3.47 19.70 10.26
N TRP A 283 3.46 18.65 11.08
CA TRP A 283 3.18 18.71 12.50
C TRP A 283 4.35 18.13 13.30
N ASP A 284 4.78 18.81 14.35
CA ASP A 284 5.88 18.39 15.21
C ASP A 284 5.39 17.49 16.33
N ILE A 285 5.99 16.30 16.45
CA ILE A 285 5.57 15.29 17.41
C ILE A 285 5.90 15.68 18.85
N ALA A 286 7.03 16.35 19.07
CA ALA A 286 7.50 16.72 20.41
C ALA A 286 6.67 17.86 21.02
N THR A 287 6.45 18.91 20.25
CA THR A 287 5.67 20.07 20.69
C THR A 287 4.18 19.92 20.52
N LYS A 288 3.73 18.92 19.72
CA LYS A 288 2.32 18.66 19.40
C LYS A 288 1.63 19.84 18.76
N LYS A 289 2.34 20.52 17.86
CA LYS A 289 1.87 21.72 17.16
C LYS A 289 2.14 21.65 15.67
N GLU A 290 1.32 22.38 14.92
CA GLU A 290 1.59 22.68 13.53
C GLU A 290 2.93 23.42 13.41
N MET A 291 3.79 22.95 12.51
CA MET A 291 5.02 23.61 12.13
C MET A 291 4.82 24.45 10.88
N ILE A 292 4.21 23.86 9.86
CA ILE A 292 4.13 24.43 8.52
C ILE A 292 2.82 23.99 7.86
N THR A 293 2.16 24.94 7.24
CA THR A 293 1.07 24.70 6.29
C THR A 293 1.42 25.40 4.98
N ASN A 294 1.43 24.65 3.88
CA ASN A 294 1.77 25.16 2.56
C ASN A 294 0.83 24.62 1.47
N SER A 295 0.43 25.48 0.54
CA SER A 295 -0.35 25.10 -0.63
C SER A 295 0.42 25.48 -1.91
N ASN A 296 0.99 24.47 -2.55
CA ASN A 296 1.77 24.65 -3.78
C ASN A 296 0.83 24.58 -4.98
N ARG A 297 0.55 25.74 -5.57
CA ARG A 297 -0.25 25.81 -6.80
C ARG A 297 0.60 25.35 -7.99
N PHE A 298 0.03 24.47 -8.81
CA PHE A 298 0.67 23.99 -10.01
C PHE A 298 0.59 25.02 -11.14
N THR A 299 1.75 25.47 -11.58
CA THR A 299 1.89 26.33 -12.77
C THR A 299 1.67 25.53 -14.04
N ASP A 300 1.44 26.20 -15.16
CA ASP A 300 1.31 25.54 -16.46
C ASP A 300 2.58 24.77 -16.84
N ALA A 301 3.75 25.26 -16.45
CA ALA A 301 5.02 24.55 -16.62
C ALA A 301 5.02 23.21 -15.86
N VAL A 302 4.58 23.18 -14.59
CA VAL A 302 4.44 21.95 -13.81
C VAL A 302 3.40 21.00 -14.43
N ARG A 303 2.26 21.54 -14.85
CA ARG A 303 1.19 20.78 -15.48
C ARG A 303 1.64 20.12 -16.80
N ALA A 304 2.43 20.82 -17.60
CA ALA A 304 2.97 20.28 -18.85
C ALA A 304 3.96 19.12 -18.65
N LEU A 305 4.57 18.95 -17.46
CA LEU A 305 5.46 17.83 -17.16
C LEU A 305 4.72 16.48 -17.01
N VAL A 306 3.44 16.50 -16.67
CA VAL A 306 2.69 15.28 -16.37
C VAL A 306 1.68 14.89 -17.46
N THR A 307 1.46 15.75 -18.45
CA THR A 307 0.51 15.49 -19.52
C THR A 307 1.02 15.99 -20.87
N ASN A 308 0.68 15.27 -21.95
CA ASN A 308 0.89 15.69 -23.32
C ASN A 308 -0.35 16.36 -23.94
N LYS A 309 -1.41 16.58 -23.15
CA LYS A 309 -2.64 17.22 -23.61
C LYS A 309 -2.43 18.73 -23.78
N ARG A 310 -3.17 19.33 -24.73
CA ARG A 310 -3.19 20.79 -24.92
C ARG A 310 -3.86 21.52 -23.75
N ASN A 311 -4.89 20.92 -23.16
CA ASN A 311 -5.55 21.47 -21.98
C ASN A 311 -4.74 21.07 -20.74
N LEU A 312 -4.12 22.04 -20.10
CA LEU A 312 -3.31 21.83 -18.91
C LEU A 312 -4.13 21.93 -17.62
N LYS A 313 -5.37 22.42 -17.65
CA LYS A 313 -6.19 22.63 -16.45
C LYS A 313 -6.51 21.32 -15.74
N ASP A 314 -6.76 20.25 -16.48
CA ASP A 314 -7.12 18.93 -15.99
C ASP A 314 -5.94 17.97 -15.85
N ALA A 315 -4.70 18.48 -15.95
CA ALA A 315 -3.48 17.66 -15.99
C ALA A 315 -3.34 16.72 -14.79
N PHE A 316 -3.78 17.14 -13.60
CA PHE A 316 -3.68 16.38 -12.36
C PHE A 316 -4.99 15.71 -11.91
N ASP A 317 -6.08 15.88 -12.64
CA ASP A 317 -7.41 15.40 -12.20
C ASP A 317 -7.51 13.88 -12.10
N MET A 318 -6.65 13.15 -12.81
CA MET A 318 -6.60 11.68 -12.75
C MET A 318 -5.48 11.15 -11.86
N PHE A 319 -4.68 12.03 -11.22
CA PHE A 319 -3.62 11.59 -10.32
C PHE A 319 -4.13 11.38 -8.89
N TYR A 320 -3.73 10.26 -8.29
CA TYR A 320 -4.04 9.88 -6.91
C TYR A 320 -2.73 9.69 -6.14
N LEU A 321 -2.69 10.20 -4.91
CA LEU A 321 -1.53 10.04 -4.03
C LEU A 321 -1.38 8.58 -3.62
N ASP A 322 -0.21 8.02 -3.90
CA ASP A 322 0.10 6.64 -3.53
C ASP A 322 0.99 6.59 -2.29
N LYS A 323 2.12 7.27 -2.31
CA LYS A 323 3.14 7.17 -1.27
C LYS A 323 3.82 8.51 -1.03
N VAL A 324 4.27 8.73 0.20
CA VAL A 324 5.21 9.80 0.58
C VAL A 324 6.49 9.14 1.08
N SER A 325 7.62 9.49 0.48
CA SER A 325 8.96 8.99 0.88
C SER A 325 9.78 10.14 1.43
N THR A 326 10.27 10.00 2.66
CA THR A 326 11.13 11.01 3.33
C THR A 326 12.60 10.77 3.02
N GLN A 327 13.37 11.85 2.89
CA GLN A 327 14.79 11.81 2.61
C GLN A 327 15.62 12.16 3.86
N GLY A 328 16.92 11.89 3.81
CA GLY A 328 17.82 12.10 4.94
C GLY A 328 17.99 13.56 5.37
N ASP A 329 17.82 14.51 4.44
CA ASP A 329 17.91 15.95 4.66
C ASP A 329 16.60 16.60 5.12
N GLY A 330 15.55 15.78 5.33
CA GLY A 330 14.22 16.24 5.69
C GLY A 330 13.35 16.65 4.51
N SER A 331 13.83 16.58 3.28
CA SER A 331 12.99 16.69 2.08
C SER A 331 12.11 15.45 1.92
N PHE A 332 11.09 15.52 1.09
CA PHE A 332 10.24 14.37 0.82
C PHE A 332 9.73 14.36 -0.63
N VAL A 333 9.45 13.16 -1.11
CA VAL A 333 8.89 12.95 -2.45
C VAL A 333 7.49 12.38 -2.32
N VAL A 334 6.54 13.05 -2.94
CA VAL A 334 5.16 12.57 -3.10
C VAL A 334 5.05 11.83 -4.42
N ILE A 335 4.58 10.61 -4.37
CA ILE A 335 4.42 9.71 -5.51
C ILE A 335 2.94 9.57 -5.78
N SER A 336 2.55 9.76 -7.04
CA SER A 336 1.16 9.60 -7.47
C SER A 336 1.08 8.98 -8.86
N GLU A 337 0.03 8.23 -9.12
CA GLU A 337 -0.24 7.59 -10.40
C GLU A 337 -1.52 8.13 -11.01
N ALA A 338 -1.50 8.39 -12.31
CA ALA A 338 -2.69 8.74 -13.06
C ALA A 338 -3.50 7.48 -13.34
N ALA A 339 -4.71 7.45 -12.83
CA ALA A 339 -5.58 6.28 -12.90
C ALA A 339 -7.03 6.68 -13.21
N GLU A 340 -7.72 5.87 -14.01
CA GLU A 340 -9.15 6.06 -14.32
C GLU A 340 -9.87 4.73 -14.55
N SER A 341 -11.17 4.71 -14.31
CA SER A 341 -12.04 3.61 -14.71
C SER A 341 -13.30 4.15 -15.41
N TYR A 342 -13.74 3.46 -16.42
CA TYR A 342 -14.98 3.80 -17.11
C TYR A 342 -15.73 2.55 -17.56
N SER A 343 -17.06 2.65 -17.54
CA SER A 343 -17.96 1.68 -18.16
C SER A 343 -18.80 2.38 -19.22
N ASN A 344 -19.41 1.62 -20.11
CA ASN A 344 -20.28 2.20 -21.17
C ASN A 344 -21.47 3.02 -20.64
N ARG A 345 -21.68 3.12 -19.32
CA ARG A 345 -22.83 3.79 -18.72
C ARG A 345 -22.50 4.87 -17.70
N THR A 346 -21.29 4.91 -17.14
CA THR A 346 -21.00 5.86 -16.04
C THR A 346 -19.52 6.20 -15.99
N MET A 347 -19.19 7.48 -16.06
CA MET A 347 -17.91 8.03 -15.57
C MET A 347 -18.12 8.50 -14.15
N PHE A 348 -17.36 7.97 -13.21
CA PHE A 348 -17.33 8.49 -11.84
C PHE A 348 -16.27 9.58 -11.75
N SER A 349 -16.69 10.74 -11.28
CA SER A 349 -15.76 11.81 -10.96
C SER A 349 -15.09 11.52 -9.62
N ARG A 350 -13.82 11.92 -9.46
CA ARG A 350 -13.07 11.93 -8.20
C ARG A 350 -13.91 12.47 -7.03
N TRP A 351 -14.71 13.51 -7.27
CA TRP A 351 -15.50 14.19 -6.26
C TRP A 351 -16.83 13.50 -5.90
N ASP A 352 -17.29 12.57 -6.71
CA ASP A 352 -18.52 11.80 -6.42
C ASP A 352 -18.31 10.87 -5.22
N TYR A 353 -17.09 10.46 -4.97
CA TYR A 353 -16.71 9.65 -3.79
C TYR A 353 -16.72 10.46 -2.49
N PHE A 354 -16.30 11.73 -2.54
CA PHE A 354 -16.23 12.60 -1.37
C PHE A 354 -17.56 13.21 -0.96
N TYR A 355 -18.42 13.52 -1.92
CA TYR A 355 -19.64 14.31 -1.70
C TYR A 355 -20.93 13.54 -1.93
N GLY A 356 -20.87 12.35 -2.51
CA GLY A 356 -22.02 11.49 -2.74
C GLY A 356 -22.49 10.83 -1.44
N GLY A 357 -23.61 11.28 -0.88
CA GLY A 357 -24.17 10.77 0.38
C GLY A 357 -24.59 9.29 0.41
N ALA A 358 -24.26 8.51 -0.63
CA ALA A 358 -24.63 7.10 -0.76
C ALA A 358 -23.72 6.12 0.02
N PHE A 359 -22.56 6.57 0.53
CA PHE A 359 -21.56 5.68 1.12
C PHE A 359 -21.26 5.98 2.59
N TYR A 360 -22.30 6.17 3.36
CA TYR A 360 -22.23 6.51 4.79
C TYR A 360 -21.92 5.36 5.73
N ASN A 361 -21.34 4.27 5.25
CA ASN A 361 -20.81 3.25 6.12
C ASN A 361 -19.31 3.51 6.35
N PRO A 362 -18.86 3.89 7.57
CA PRO A 362 -17.46 4.14 7.88
C PRO A 362 -16.56 2.95 7.49
N TYR A 363 -17.09 1.74 7.51
CA TYR A 363 -16.38 0.53 7.09
C TYR A 363 -16.28 0.43 5.57
N MET A 364 -17.24 0.94 4.82
CA MET A 364 -17.22 0.98 3.35
C MET A 364 -16.36 2.14 2.83
N PHE A 365 -16.28 3.25 3.54
CA PHE A 365 -15.45 4.40 3.18
C PHE A 365 -13.97 4.00 3.06
N TYR A 366 -13.48 3.14 3.91
CA TYR A 366 -12.15 2.57 3.83
C TYR A 366 -11.91 1.76 2.55
N TYR A 367 -12.93 1.10 2.04
CA TYR A 367 -12.85 0.16 0.94
C TYR A 367 -13.14 0.76 -0.43
N TRP A 368 -13.89 1.87 -0.48
CA TRP A 368 -14.47 2.38 -1.71
C TRP A 368 -13.85 3.68 -2.21
N ASN A 369 -13.04 4.35 -1.42
CA ASN A 369 -12.53 5.69 -1.74
C ASN A 369 -11.41 5.74 -2.79
N ARG A 370 -11.08 4.59 -3.43
CA ARG A 370 -10.07 4.57 -4.47
C ARG A 370 -10.57 3.88 -5.72
N PRO A 371 -10.54 4.58 -6.86
CA PRO A 371 -11.01 4.02 -8.14
C PRO A 371 -10.24 2.78 -8.60
N PHE A 372 -9.08 2.46 -8.03
CA PHE A 372 -8.17 1.48 -8.58
C PHE A 372 -7.44 0.67 -7.52
N GLY A 373 -8.04 0.09 -6.56
CA GLY A 373 -7.26 -0.83 -5.73
C GLY A 373 -5.90 -0.34 -5.24
N PHE A 374 -5.62 0.97 -5.28
CA PHE A 374 -4.52 1.61 -4.58
C PHE A 374 -4.79 1.55 -3.08
N TYR A 375 -4.95 0.34 -2.62
CA TYR A 375 -5.43 0.06 -1.29
C TYR A 375 -4.34 0.37 -0.28
N PRO A 376 -4.69 1.00 0.84
CA PRO A 376 -3.85 1.07 2.02
C PRO A 376 -3.44 -0.30 2.57
N TRP A 377 -3.95 -1.39 1.98
CA TRP A 377 -3.67 -2.77 2.39
C TRP A 377 -2.21 -3.15 2.38
N ALA A 378 -1.42 -2.66 1.42
CA ALA A 378 0.02 -2.83 1.47
C ALA A 378 0.63 -2.23 2.73
N ARG A 379 -0.09 -1.30 3.37
CA ARG A 379 0.27 -0.74 4.68
C ARG A 379 -0.36 -1.46 5.86
N PHE A 380 -1.51 -2.12 5.66
CA PHE A 380 -2.26 -2.76 6.75
C PHE A 380 -2.24 -4.29 6.68
N GLY A 381 -1.28 -4.89 5.96
CA GLY A 381 -1.09 -6.33 5.98
C GLY A 381 -2.20 -7.19 5.35
N TRP A 382 -3.16 -6.59 4.66
CA TRP A 382 -4.14 -7.37 3.92
C TRP A 382 -3.65 -7.57 2.49
N GLY A 383 -2.76 -8.50 2.36
CA GLY A 383 -1.98 -8.75 1.18
C GLY A 383 -2.69 -9.48 0.05
N ASN A 384 -4.00 -9.35 -0.13
CA ASN A 384 -4.59 -9.93 -1.31
C ASN A 384 -5.65 -9.05 -2.00
N PRO A 385 -5.25 -8.30 -3.06
CA PRO A 385 -6.19 -7.62 -3.94
C PRO A 385 -7.26 -8.57 -4.51
N PHE A 386 -6.97 -9.87 -4.65
CA PHE A 386 -7.88 -10.87 -5.21
C PHE A 386 -9.12 -11.15 -4.39
N MET A 387 -9.04 -11.11 -3.05
CA MET A 387 -10.23 -11.33 -2.23
C MET A 387 -11.33 -10.31 -2.49
N PHE A 388 -10.94 -9.11 -2.83
CA PHE A 388 -11.88 -8.00 -2.96
C PHE A 388 -12.42 -7.81 -4.36
N ASN A 389 -11.58 -7.94 -5.40
CA ASN A 389 -12.01 -7.65 -6.77
C ASN A 389 -13.09 -8.62 -7.29
N ARG A 390 -13.06 -9.88 -6.85
CA ARG A 390 -14.07 -10.87 -7.30
C ARG A 390 -15.36 -10.86 -6.48
N TRP A 391 -15.30 -10.53 -5.18
CA TRP A 391 -16.49 -10.52 -4.31
C TRP A 391 -17.16 -9.17 -4.18
N MET A 392 -16.45 -8.10 -4.45
CA MET A 392 -16.92 -6.73 -4.31
C MET A 392 -16.69 -5.87 -5.55
N ASN A 393 -16.62 -6.48 -6.73
CA ASN A 393 -16.87 -5.68 -7.93
C ASN A 393 -18.36 -5.30 -7.90
N PRO A 394 -18.72 -4.09 -7.46
CA PRO A 394 -20.12 -3.68 -7.35
C PRO A 394 -20.80 -3.69 -8.71
N TYR A 395 -20.00 -3.64 -9.78
CA TYR A 395 -20.47 -3.65 -11.15
C TYR A 395 -20.79 -5.07 -11.63
N ALA A 396 -20.07 -6.09 -11.20
CA ALA A 396 -20.41 -7.48 -11.52
C ALA A 396 -21.74 -7.91 -10.91
N SER A 397 -22.06 -7.40 -9.71
CA SER A 397 -23.33 -7.70 -9.02
C SER A 397 -24.55 -7.02 -9.65
N PHE A 398 -24.37 -5.97 -10.47
CA PHE A 398 -25.45 -5.19 -11.08
C PHE A 398 -25.60 -5.44 -12.59
N GLY A 399 -24.92 -6.44 -13.16
CA GLY A 399 -25.01 -6.75 -14.60
C GLY A 399 -24.47 -5.66 -15.50
N TYR A 400 -23.46 -4.89 -15.04
CA TYR A 400 -22.81 -3.88 -15.86
C TYR A 400 -21.92 -4.53 -16.94
N PRO A 401 -21.95 -3.99 -18.18
CA PRO A 401 -21.01 -4.40 -19.20
C PRO A 401 -19.60 -3.99 -18.79
N SER A 402 -18.60 -4.60 -19.38
CA SER A 402 -17.17 -4.48 -19.08
C SER A 402 -16.71 -3.11 -18.58
N VAL A 403 -15.93 -3.12 -17.51
CA VAL A 403 -15.22 -1.93 -16.99
C VAL A 403 -13.80 -1.92 -17.55
N THR A 404 -13.38 -0.79 -18.09
CA THR A 404 -12.00 -0.57 -18.52
C THR A 404 -11.26 0.19 -17.43
N TYR A 405 -10.09 -0.29 -17.06
CA TYR A 405 -9.17 0.31 -16.11
C TYR A 405 -7.92 0.80 -16.84
N ASN A 406 -7.50 2.02 -16.53
CA ASN A 406 -6.24 2.59 -17.03
C ASN A 406 -5.35 2.96 -15.86
N ALA A 407 -4.07 2.63 -15.95
CA ALA A 407 -3.01 3.08 -15.06
C ALA A 407 -1.90 3.70 -15.91
N ASN A 408 -1.78 5.02 -15.83
CA ASN A 408 -0.94 5.81 -16.71
C ASN A 408 0.28 6.38 -15.95
N ASN A 409 0.74 7.55 -16.34
CA ASN A 409 1.97 8.18 -15.85
C ASN A 409 2.07 8.21 -14.31
N ILE A 410 3.30 8.06 -13.81
CA ILE A 410 3.62 8.25 -12.39
C ILE A 410 4.26 9.63 -12.26
N ALA A 411 3.71 10.50 -11.44
CA ALA A 411 4.29 11.78 -11.10
C ALA A 411 5.04 11.70 -9.77
N LEU A 412 6.25 12.23 -9.76
CA LEU A 412 7.16 12.33 -8.63
C LEU A 412 7.32 13.82 -8.31
N LEU A 413 6.80 14.27 -7.18
CA LEU A 413 6.84 15.66 -6.74
C LEU A 413 7.74 15.77 -5.52
N SER A 414 8.84 16.49 -5.62
CA SER A 414 9.79 16.69 -4.52
C SER A 414 9.52 17.99 -3.81
N PHE A 415 9.60 17.95 -2.48
CA PHE A 415 9.39 19.07 -1.60
C PHE A 415 10.56 19.20 -0.64
N ASP A 416 10.92 20.45 -0.32
CA ASP A 416 11.89 20.73 0.73
C ASP A 416 11.31 20.47 2.14
N ILE A 417 12.11 20.65 3.16
CA ILE A 417 11.72 20.47 4.56
C ILE A 417 10.53 21.36 4.97
N LYS A 418 10.32 22.49 4.28
CA LYS A 418 9.23 23.44 4.50
C LYS A 418 7.99 23.15 3.65
N GLY A 419 8.00 22.06 2.88
CA GLY A 419 6.89 21.70 2.01
C GLY A 419 6.76 22.56 0.75
N ASN A 420 7.83 23.25 0.30
CA ASN A 420 7.86 23.95 -0.98
C ASN A 420 8.24 22.99 -2.10
N LEU A 421 7.49 23.04 -3.21
CA LEU A 421 7.75 22.22 -4.39
C LEU A 421 9.11 22.59 -5.01
N GLN A 422 10.00 21.61 -5.16
CA GLN A 422 11.35 21.76 -5.70
C GLN A 422 11.43 21.35 -7.18
N TRP A 423 10.91 20.18 -7.48
CA TRP A 423 10.89 19.64 -8.84
C TRP A 423 9.75 18.64 -9.03
N VAL A 424 9.37 18.43 -10.28
CA VAL A 424 8.43 17.40 -10.72
C VAL A 424 9.09 16.57 -11.82
N LYS A 425 9.00 15.25 -11.71
CA LYS A 425 9.44 14.29 -12.73
C LYS A 425 8.31 13.31 -13.03
N THR A 426 8.32 12.78 -14.25
CA THR A 426 7.28 11.86 -14.69
C THR A 426 7.91 10.58 -15.24
N ILE A 427 7.36 9.45 -14.84
CA ILE A 427 7.61 8.16 -15.48
C ILE A 427 6.47 7.94 -16.45
N ASP A 428 6.80 7.97 -17.74
CA ASP A 428 5.82 7.71 -18.80
C ASP A 428 5.43 6.23 -18.80
N LYS A 429 4.17 5.99 -18.57
CA LYS A 429 3.56 4.68 -18.52
C LYS A 429 2.15 4.74 -19.10
N LYS A 430 1.77 3.70 -19.83
CA LYS A 430 0.39 3.57 -20.32
C LYS A 430 -0.01 2.11 -20.27
N GLN A 431 -0.97 1.80 -19.43
CA GLN A 431 -1.50 0.45 -19.24
C GLN A 431 -3.01 0.50 -19.24
N THR A 432 -3.64 -0.53 -19.81
CA THR A 432 -5.10 -0.68 -19.87
C THR A 432 -5.44 -2.14 -19.63
N ASP A 433 -6.47 -2.39 -18.84
CA ASP A 433 -7.03 -3.72 -18.62
C ASP A 433 -8.56 -3.68 -18.59
N GLN A 434 -9.20 -4.82 -18.82
CA GLN A 434 -10.66 -4.94 -18.83
C GLN A 434 -11.13 -5.87 -17.71
N ASN A 435 -12.14 -5.41 -16.98
CA ASN A 435 -12.80 -6.13 -15.89
C ASN A 435 -11.95 -6.38 -14.64
N VAL A 436 -10.63 -6.26 -14.73
CA VAL A 436 -9.68 -6.40 -13.61
C VAL A 436 -8.60 -5.33 -13.71
N ASP A 437 -7.99 -4.97 -12.61
CA ASP A 437 -6.90 -3.97 -12.55
C ASP A 437 -5.59 -4.55 -11.98
N GLN A 438 -5.55 -5.85 -11.76
CA GLN A 438 -4.43 -6.54 -11.11
C GLN A 438 -3.15 -6.61 -11.95
N PHE A 439 -3.28 -6.52 -13.28
CA PHE A 439 -2.15 -6.63 -14.22
C PHE A 439 -1.56 -5.27 -14.63
N ILE A 440 -2.15 -4.17 -14.14
CA ILE A 440 -1.70 -2.80 -14.37
C ILE A 440 -1.22 -2.15 -13.06
N GLY A 441 -0.62 -0.94 -13.15
CA GLY A 441 0.01 -0.25 -12.04
C GLY A 441 1.50 -0.61 -11.92
N TYR A 442 2.08 -0.40 -10.75
CA TYR A 442 3.50 -0.61 -10.51
C TYR A 442 3.76 -1.10 -9.09
N GLY A 443 4.92 -1.73 -8.88
CA GLY A 443 5.49 -2.02 -7.58
C GLY A 443 6.75 -1.20 -7.32
N THR A 444 7.17 -1.09 -6.06
CA THR A 444 8.39 -0.36 -5.68
C THR A 444 9.37 -1.23 -4.92
N LEU A 445 10.66 -1.00 -5.16
CA LEU A 445 11.77 -1.47 -4.33
C LEU A 445 12.56 -0.26 -3.84
N GLU A 446 12.87 -0.24 -2.55
CA GLU A 446 13.72 0.78 -1.94
C GLU A 446 15.04 0.16 -1.48
N ASN A 447 16.15 0.82 -1.78
CA ASN A 447 17.48 0.44 -1.34
C ASN A 447 18.36 1.67 -1.09
N ASP A 448 19.66 1.43 -0.84
CA ASP A 448 20.64 2.49 -0.63
C ASP A 448 20.85 3.41 -1.85
N LYS A 449 20.54 2.96 -3.06
CA LYS A 449 20.65 3.76 -4.30
C LYS A 449 19.44 4.66 -4.54
N GLY A 450 18.28 4.31 -4.00
CA GLY A 450 17.04 5.05 -4.18
C GLY A 450 15.81 4.15 -4.25
N MET A 451 14.79 4.60 -4.98
CA MET A 451 13.53 3.89 -5.16
C MET A 451 13.33 3.49 -6.62
N SER A 452 13.18 2.20 -6.86
CA SER A 452 12.88 1.64 -8.18
C SER A 452 11.39 1.40 -8.36
N PHE A 453 10.87 1.81 -9.51
CA PHE A 453 9.48 1.62 -9.95
C PHE A 453 9.46 0.54 -11.01
N VAL A 454 8.73 -0.54 -10.76
CA VAL A 454 8.67 -1.72 -11.62
C VAL A 454 7.26 -1.88 -12.14
N TYR A 455 7.10 -1.91 -13.46
CA TYR A 455 5.80 -2.14 -14.08
C TYR A 455 5.91 -3.01 -15.33
N HIS A 456 4.86 -3.73 -15.63
CA HIS A 456 4.77 -4.57 -16.81
C HIS A 456 4.37 -3.73 -18.04
N GLN A 457 5.05 -3.96 -19.15
CA GLN A 457 4.71 -3.38 -20.45
C GLN A 457 4.71 -4.46 -21.53
N LYS A 458 3.69 -4.43 -22.38
CA LYS A 458 3.63 -5.25 -23.58
C LYS A 458 3.82 -4.36 -24.79
N GLN A 459 4.89 -4.60 -25.56
CA GLN A 459 5.18 -3.85 -26.77
C GLN A 459 5.46 -4.80 -27.93
N LYS A 460 4.72 -4.70 -29.04
CA LYS A 460 4.85 -5.56 -30.23
C LYS A 460 4.87 -7.06 -29.89
N GLY A 461 4.07 -7.49 -28.90
CA GLY A 461 4.00 -8.89 -28.47
C GLY A 461 5.12 -9.34 -27.52
N ILE A 462 6.07 -8.46 -27.18
CA ILE A 462 7.12 -8.72 -26.20
C ILE A 462 6.63 -8.23 -24.82
N HIS A 463 6.67 -9.11 -23.84
CA HIS A 463 6.41 -8.79 -22.45
C HIS A 463 7.71 -8.40 -21.76
N GLN A 464 7.72 -7.30 -21.03
CA GLN A 464 8.90 -6.83 -20.31
C GLN A 464 8.50 -6.12 -19.01
N LEU A 465 9.35 -6.23 -18.00
CA LEU A 465 9.31 -5.37 -16.83
C LEU A 465 10.20 -4.17 -17.08
N ILE A 466 9.61 -3.01 -17.00
CA ILE A 466 10.34 -1.74 -17.06
C ILE A 466 10.71 -1.35 -15.64
N VAL A 467 11.94 -0.93 -15.45
CA VAL A 467 12.45 -0.43 -14.18
C VAL A 467 12.93 1.00 -14.36
N ASN A 468 12.39 1.91 -13.58
CA ASN A 468 12.89 3.28 -13.47
C ASN A 468 13.29 3.52 -12.03
N THR A 469 14.46 4.09 -11.79
CA THR A 469 14.98 4.33 -10.44
C THR A 469 15.09 5.82 -10.19
N LEU A 470 14.40 6.30 -9.16
CA LEU A 470 14.63 7.61 -8.58
C LEU A 470 15.78 7.46 -7.59
N THR A 471 16.92 8.05 -7.92
CA THR A 471 18.11 8.04 -7.06
C THR A 471 17.96 8.99 -5.88
N LYS A 472 18.79 8.85 -4.85
CA LYS A 472 18.75 9.73 -3.65
C LYS A 472 19.04 11.20 -3.95
N ASP A 473 19.81 11.48 -5.00
CA ASP A 473 20.06 12.83 -5.51
C ASP A 473 18.94 13.37 -6.41
N GLY A 474 17.83 12.63 -6.48
CA GLY A 474 16.63 13.02 -7.21
C GLY A 474 16.69 12.83 -8.73
N GLN A 475 17.70 12.13 -9.26
CA GLN A 475 17.74 11.82 -10.69
C GLN A 475 16.84 10.64 -11.02
N LEU A 476 16.19 10.68 -12.19
CA LEU A 476 15.38 9.58 -12.69
C LEU A 476 16.20 8.83 -13.76
N ALA A 477 16.67 7.66 -13.40
CA ALA A 477 17.39 6.77 -14.30
C ALA A 477 16.47 5.67 -14.82
N LYS A 478 16.48 5.43 -16.13
CA LYS A 478 15.83 4.28 -16.75
C LYS A 478 16.82 3.12 -16.74
N SER A 479 16.47 2.06 -16.06
CA SER A 479 17.25 0.82 -16.06
C SER A 479 16.96 -0.02 -17.31
N ASN A 480 17.80 -1.03 -17.55
CA ASN A 480 17.52 -2.03 -18.57
C ASN A 480 16.23 -2.78 -18.21
N SER A 481 15.38 -2.99 -19.20
CA SER A 481 14.18 -3.80 -19.01
C SER A 481 14.51 -5.28 -18.86
N ILE A 482 13.73 -5.99 -18.04
CA ILE A 482 13.77 -7.46 -17.95
C ILE A 482 12.84 -7.99 -19.04
N ILE A 483 13.40 -8.67 -20.04
CA ILE A 483 12.59 -9.34 -21.06
C ILE A 483 12.02 -10.62 -20.45
N LEU A 484 10.72 -10.77 -20.56
CA LEU A 484 9.99 -11.93 -20.06
C LEU A 484 9.75 -12.90 -21.20
N ASN A 485 10.29 -14.11 -21.08
CA ASN A 485 10.21 -15.12 -22.13
C ASN A 485 8.86 -15.85 -22.13
N GLU A 486 8.13 -15.79 -21.04
CA GLU A 486 6.85 -16.43 -20.83
C GLU A 486 5.72 -15.63 -21.47
N LYS A 487 5.45 -15.88 -22.76
CA LYS A 487 4.52 -15.09 -23.60
C LYS A 487 3.07 -15.05 -23.12
N ASN A 488 2.66 -16.03 -22.30
CA ASN A 488 1.27 -16.16 -21.84
C ASN A 488 1.11 -15.87 -20.35
N TYR A 489 2.11 -15.28 -19.70
CA TYR A 489 2.04 -14.91 -18.29
C TYR A 489 1.54 -13.46 -18.16
N GLU A 490 0.57 -13.27 -17.26
CA GLU A 490 0.04 -11.96 -16.91
C GLU A 490 0.63 -11.56 -15.57
N TRP A 491 1.50 -10.58 -15.60
CA TRP A 491 2.29 -10.14 -14.44
C TRP A 491 1.52 -9.13 -13.61
N MET A 492 1.67 -9.20 -12.27
CA MET A 492 0.92 -8.41 -11.30
C MET A 492 1.82 -7.40 -10.55
N PRO A 493 2.24 -6.29 -11.17
CA PRO A 493 3.24 -5.38 -10.58
C PRO A 493 2.80 -4.76 -9.26
N LYS A 494 1.50 -4.49 -9.08
CA LYS A 494 0.96 -3.96 -7.80
C LYS A 494 1.19 -4.89 -6.61
N SER A 495 1.28 -6.20 -6.87
CA SER A 495 1.48 -7.23 -5.86
C SER A 495 2.95 -7.57 -5.64
N LEU A 496 3.87 -6.81 -6.24
CA LEU A 496 5.29 -6.97 -6.03
C LEU A 496 5.64 -6.73 -4.55
N LYS A 497 6.36 -7.67 -3.96
CA LYS A 497 6.84 -7.58 -2.58
C LYS A 497 8.36 -7.62 -2.55
N GLN A 498 8.98 -6.57 -2.03
CA GLN A 498 10.41 -6.56 -1.76
C GLN A 498 10.74 -7.57 -0.66
N VAL A 499 11.73 -8.42 -0.91
CA VAL A 499 12.18 -9.48 0.00
C VAL A 499 13.67 -9.43 0.32
N GLY A 500 14.38 -8.50 -0.29
CA GLY A 500 15.79 -8.20 -0.09
C GLY A 500 16.13 -6.83 -0.67
N GLU A 501 17.36 -6.35 -0.52
CA GLU A 501 17.76 -5.02 -1.02
C GLU A 501 17.53 -4.84 -2.52
N GLN A 502 17.80 -5.90 -3.29
CA GLN A 502 17.67 -5.90 -4.75
C GLN A 502 16.72 -6.99 -5.25
N GLU A 503 16.02 -7.66 -4.33
CA GLU A 503 15.19 -8.81 -4.63
C GLU A 503 13.72 -8.53 -4.31
N ALA A 504 12.83 -8.94 -5.20
CA ALA A 504 11.39 -8.92 -4.97
C ALA A 504 10.73 -10.18 -5.51
N ILE A 505 9.60 -10.54 -4.94
CA ILE A 505 8.70 -11.56 -5.48
C ILE A 505 7.57 -10.85 -6.22
N LEU A 506 7.39 -11.23 -7.48
CA LEU A 506 6.36 -10.74 -8.38
C LEU A 506 5.40 -11.87 -8.71
N PRO A 507 4.13 -11.79 -8.31
CA PRO A 507 3.11 -12.76 -8.71
C PRO A 507 2.79 -12.64 -10.20
N TYR A 508 2.36 -13.75 -10.79
CA TYR A 508 1.86 -13.80 -12.16
C TYR A 508 0.69 -14.78 -12.28
N GLN A 509 -0.14 -14.59 -13.28
CA GLN A 509 -1.19 -15.53 -13.66
C GLN A 509 -0.84 -16.24 -14.97
N PHE A 510 -1.09 -17.53 -15.03
CA PHE A 510 -0.98 -18.35 -16.24
C PHE A 510 -2.11 -19.35 -16.29
N LYS A 511 -2.96 -19.32 -17.31
CA LYS A 511 -4.11 -20.23 -17.49
C LYS A 511 -4.93 -20.35 -16.23
N ASN A 512 -5.53 -19.50 -15.63
CA ASN A 512 -6.34 -19.58 -14.41
C ASN A 512 -5.59 -20.12 -13.16
N LYS A 513 -4.26 -19.94 -13.12
CA LYS A 513 -3.42 -20.32 -11.99
C LYS A 513 -2.47 -19.21 -11.64
N ILE A 514 -2.15 -19.05 -10.36
CA ILE A 514 -1.23 -18.04 -9.86
C ILE A 514 0.11 -18.70 -9.54
N GLY A 515 1.18 -18.12 -10.06
CA GLY A 515 2.54 -18.45 -9.74
C GLY A 515 3.33 -17.23 -9.24
N PHE A 516 4.58 -17.44 -8.88
CA PHE A 516 5.44 -16.42 -8.28
C PHE A 516 6.80 -16.41 -8.97
N ALA A 517 7.34 -15.23 -9.23
CA ALA A 517 8.66 -15.06 -9.76
C ALA A 517 9.52 -14.22 -8.82
N LYS A 518 10.74 -14.67 -8.56
CA LYS A 518 11.76 -13.83 -7.95
C LYS A 518 12.39 -12.98 -9.04
N ILE A 519 12.41 -11.68 -8.86
CA ILE A 519 13.10 -10.73 -9.73
C ILE A 519 14.27 -10.10 -8.99
N GLN A 520 15.37 -9.87 -9.71
CA GLN A 520 16.56 -9.22 -9.19
C GLN A 520 16.81 -7.94 -9.97
N ILE A 521 16.81 -6.80 -9.27
CA ILE A 521 17.02 -5.46 -9.81
C ILE A 521 18.35 -4.95 -9.28
N LYS A 522 19.30 -4.73 -10.20
CA LYS A 522 20.68 -4.30 -9.86
C LYS A 522 20.88 -2.82 -10.16
#